data_cfb99492384547ba99eb3d24b98fa92a
#
_entry.id   cfb99492384547ba99eb3d24b98fa92a
#
_cell.length_a   1.000
_cell.length_b   1.000
_cell.length_c   1.000
_cell.angle_alpha   90.00
_cell.angle_beta   90.00
_cell.angle_gamma   90.00
#
_symmetry.space_group_name_H-M   'P 1'
#
loop_
_entity.id
_entity.type
_entity.pdbx_description
1 polymer ?
#
loop_
_entity_poly.entity_id
_entity_poly.type
_entity_poly.pdbx_seq_one_letter_code
_entity_poly.pdbx_strand_id
1 'polypeptide(L)'
;MEDFRKYATKHLRMNGSALDSYMNISSSYISPTIIEERQLNVAQMDVFSRLMMDRIIFLGTQIDDYTANVIQAQLLYLDSSDPGKDISIYINSPGGSVYAGYGIYDTMQFISSNVSTICTGIAASMASV
;
A
#
# COMPACT_ATOMS: atom_id res chain seq x y z
N MET A 1 -12.92 -4.64 6.00
CA MET A 1 -12.81 -4.87 4.53
C MET A 1 -13.88 -4.15 3.75
N GLU A 2 -15.15 -4.29 4.13
CA GLU A 2 -16.22 -3.57 3.45
C GLU A 2 -16.10 -2.06 3.58
N ASP A 3 -15.68 -1.55 4.73
CA ASP A 3 -15.44 -0.11 4.95
C ASP A 3 -14.30 0.42 4.10
N PHE A 4 -13.22 -0.35 3.95
CA PHE A 4 -12.13 -0.02 3.04
C PHE A 4 -12.60 0.02 1.59
N ARG A 5 -13.41 -0.96 1.17
CA ARG A 5 -13.98 -1.00 -0.17
C ARG A 5 -14.84 0.24 -0.44
N LYS A 6 -15.72 0.59 0.49
CA LYS A 6 -16.55 1.79 0.38
C LYS A 6 -15.71 3.06 0.31
N TYR A 7 -14.69 3.15 1.13
CA TYR A 7 -13.77 4.28 1.11
C TYR A 7 -13.05 4.39 -0.23
N ALA A 8 -12.46 3.29 -0.71
CA ALA A 8 -11.72 3.27 -1.96
C ALA A 8 -12.60 3.61 -3.17
N THR A 9 -13.83 3.09 -3.24
CA THR A 9 -14.73 3.32 -4.36
C THR A 9 -15.40 4.69 -4.31
N LYS A 10 -15.81 5.16 -3.14
CA LYS A 10 -16.53 6.44 -2.98
C LYS A 10 -15.60 7.65 -2.88
N HIS A 11 -14.55 7.54 -2.07
CA HIS A 11 -13.68 8.68 -1.77
C HIS A 11 -12.47 8.76 -2.69
N LEU A 12 -11.84 7.64 -2.97
CA LEU A 12 -10.68 7.57 -3.86
C LEU A 12 -11.07 7.35 -5.33
N ARG A 13 -12.35 7.16 -5.62
CA ARG A 13 -12.89 6.90 -6.97
C ARG A 13 -12.16 5.78 -7.70
N MET A 14 -11.73 4.76 -6.98
CA MET A 14 -11.13 3.57 -7.57
C MET A 14 -12.16 2.79 -8.35
N ASN A 15 -11.73 2.20 -9.48
CA ASN A 15 -12.54 1.25 -10.21
C ASN A 15 -12.80 0.02 -9.35
N GLY A 16 -14.08 -0.37 -9.18
CA GLY A 16 -14.47 -1.51 -8.36
C GLY A 16 -13.83 -2.83 -8.83
N SER A 17 -13.67 -3.02 -10.15
CA SER A 17 -13.03 -4.25 -10.67
C SER A 17 -11.53 -4.29 -10.38
N ALA A 18 -10.83 -3.16 -10.39
CA ALA A 18 -9.43 -3.08 -9.99
C ALA A 18 -9.27 -3.41 -8.51
N LEU A 19 -10.16 -2.90 -7.67
CA LEU A 19 -10.17 -3.21 -6.25
C LEU A 19 -10.47 -4.69 -5.99
N ASP A 20 -11.44 -5.28 -6.68
CA ASP A 20 -11.77 -6.70 -6.55
C ASP A 20 -10.58 -7.59 -6.99
N SER A 21 -9.89 -7.22 -8.05
CA SER A 21 -8.68 -7.92 -8.49
C SER A 21 -7.57 -7.83 -7.45
N TYR A 22 -7.39 -6.67 -6.86
CA TYR A 22 -6.43 -6.51 -5.76
C TYR A 22 -6.79 -7.39 -4.57
N MET A 23 -8.05 -7.39 -4.15
CA MET A 23 -8.50 -8.21 -3.02
C MET A 23 -8.30 -9.70 -3.31
N ASN A 24 -8.48 -10.14 -4.56
CA ASN A 24 -8.22 -11.51 -4.97
C ASN A 24 -6.71 -11.82 -4.94
N ILE A 25 -5.86 -10.92 -5.41
CA ILE A 25 -4.40 -11.07 -5.34
C ILE A 25 -3.96 -11.12 -3.88
N SER A 26 -4.44 -10.20 -3.07
CA SER A 26 -4.15 -10.14 -1.63
C SER A 26 -4.56 -11.43 -0.91
N SER A 27 -5.72 -12.00 -1.26
CA SER A 27 -6.19 -13.25 -0.66
C SER A 27 -5.43 -14.49 -1.15
N SER A 28 -4.77 -14.42 -2.32
CA SER A 28 -3.94 -15.51 -2.84
C SER A 28 -2.55 -15.57 -2.19
N TYR A 29 -2.08 -14.48 -1.60
CA TYR A 29 -0.87 -14.49 -0.78
C TYR A 29 -1.13 -15.20 0.55
N ILE A 30 -0.17 -16.03 0.97
CA ILE A 30 -0.19 -16.56 2.33
C ILE A 30 0.25 -15.41 3.25
N SER A 31 -0.74 -14.65 3.72
CA SER A 31 -0.48 -13.54 4.62
C SER A 31 -0.50 -14.04 6.06
N PRO A 32 0.61 -13.95 6.80
CA PRO A 32 0.62 -14.35 8.20
C PRO A 32 -0.37 -13.51 9.00
N THR A 33 -1.17 -14.18 9.80
CA THR A 33 -2.14 -13.53 10.68
C THR A 33 -1.52 -13.34 12.06
N ILE A 34 -1.68 -12.15 12.62
CA ILE A 34 -1.24 -11.82 13.96
C ILE A 34 -2.45 -11.50 14.85
N ILE A 35 -2.30 -11.79 16.14
CA ILE A 35 -3.26 -11.40 17.17
C ILE A 35 -2.58 -10.36 18.04
N GLU A 36 -3.20 -9.19 18.15
CA GLU A 36 -2.69 -8.08 18.93
C GLU A 36 -3.70 -7.74 20.04
N GLU A 37 -3.23 -7.76 21.27
CA GLU A 37 -4.00 -7.29 22.42
C GLU A 37 -3.70 -5.83 22.68
N ARG A 38 -4.75 -5.02 22.74
CA ARG A 38 -4.66 -3.63 23.16
C ARG A 38 -5.68 -3.37 24.24
N GLN A 39 -5.20 -3.11 25.45
CA GLN A 39 -6.04 -2.95 26.63
C GLN A 39 -6.90 -4.19 26.85
N LEU A 40 -8.22 -4.12 26.70
CA LEU A 40 -9.12 -5.25 26.83
C LEU A 40 -9.63 -5.80 25.50
N ASN A 41 -9.10 -5.27 24.38
CA ASN A 41 -9.51 -5.67 23.02
C ASN A 41 -8.44 -6.53 22.37
N VAL A 42 -8.90 -7.59 21.68
CA VAL A 42 -8.05 -8.44 20.84
C VAL A 42 -8.45 -8.19 19.39
N ALA A 43 -7.49 -7.74 18.57
CA ALA A 43 -7.68 -7.54 17.14
C ALA A 43 -6.85 -8.55 16.35
N GLN A 44 -7.50 -9.24 15.41
CA GLN A 44 -6.85 -10.14 14.46
C GLN A 44 -6.68 -9.42 13.13
N MET A 45 -5.45 -9.37 12.59
CA MET A 45 -5.15 -8.70 11.34
C MET A 45 -3.96 -9.38 10.65
N ASP A 46 -3.81 -9.18 9.34
CA ASP A 46 -2.61 -9.63 8.64
C ASP A 46 -1.42 -8.72 8.94
N VAL A 47 -0.22 -9.22 8.65
CA VAL A 47 1.03 -8.50 8.95
C VAL A 47 1.14 -7.20 8.17
N PHE A 48 0.70 -7.18 6.91
CA PHE A 48 0.78 -5.98 6.08
C PHE A 48 -0.12 -4.87 6.61
N SER A 49 -1.34 -5.22 7.04
CA SER A 49 -2.25 -4.25 7.66
C SER A 49 -1.68 -3.71 8.98
N ARG A 50 -1.04 -4.56 9.76
CA ARG A 50 -0.40 -4.14 11.01
C ARG A 50 0.77 -3.19 10.76
N LEU A 51 1.61 -3.47 9.76
CA LEU A 51 2.69 -2.58 9.36
C LEU A 51 2.15 -1.23 8.89
N MET A 52 1.05 -1.24 8.14
CA MET A 52 0.43 -0.01 7.66
C MET A 52 -0.08 0.89 8.81
N MET A 53 -0.48 0.31 9.93
CA MET A 53 -0.80 1.10 11.14
C MET A 53 0.40 1.88 11.65
N ASP A 54 1.61 1.40 11.45
CA ASP A 54 2.86 2.10 11.76
C ASP A 54 3.40 2.91 10.57
N ARG A 55 2.56 3.14 9.55
CA ARG A 55 2.86 3.92 8.34
C ARG A 55 3.98 3.30 7.50
N ILE A 56 3.99 1.99 7.43
CA ILE A 56 4.94 1.21 6.65
C ILE A 56 4.19 0.51 5.51
N ILE A 57 4.66 0.73 4.30
CA ILE A 57 4.17 0.10 3.08
C ILE A 57 5.27 -0.81 2.53
N PHE A 58 4.90 -1.95 1.99
CA PHE A 58 5.85 -2.90 1.40
C PHE A 58 5.56 -3.08 -0.09
N LEU A 59 6.52 -2.69 -0.93
CA LEU A 59 6.50 -2.96 -2.36
C LEU A 59 7.48 -4.10 -2.66
N GLY A 60 6.98 -5.33 -2.59
CA GLY A 60 7.79 -6.54 -2.67
C GLY A 60 7.57 -7.38 -3.92
N THR A 61 6.97 -6.80 -4.97
CA THR A 61 6.63 -7.52 -6.20
C THR A 61 6.95 -6.68 -7.43
N GLN A 62 6.73 -7.27 -8.60
CA GLN A 62 6.75 -6.53 -9.86
C GLN A 62 5.69 -5.42 -9.83
N ILE A 63 6.00 -4.28 -10.43
CA ILE A 63 5.07 -3.15 -10.54
C ILE A 63 4.13 -3.36 -11.72
N ASP A 64 2.87 -3.62 -11.42
CA ASP A 64 1.78 -3.68 -12.38
C ASP A 64 0.66 -2.70 -11.97
N ASP A 65 -0.41 -2.65 -12.75
CA ASP A 65 -1.51 -1.72 -12.48
C ASP A 65 -2.15 -1.97 -11.12
N TYR A 66 -2.32 -3.22 -10.73
CA TYR A 66 -2.96 -3.57 -9.45
C TYR A 66 -2.07 -3.21 -8.27
N THR A 67 -0.80 -3.57 -8.32
CA THR A 67 0.16 -3.22 -7.28
C THR A 67 0.27 -1.71 -7.13
N ALA A 68 0.34 -0.98 -8.24
CA ALA A 68 0.40 0.47 -8.22
C ALA A 68 -0.87 1.10 -7.62
N ASN A 69 -2.04 0.62 -7.99
CA ASN A 69 -3.30 1.12 -7.43
C ASN A 69 -3.37 0.91 -5.92
N VAL A 70 -2.89 -0.21 -5.44
CA VAL A 70 -2.84 -0.52 -4.01
C VAL A 70 -1.92 0.42 -3.27
N ILE A 71 -0.69 0.58 -3.75
CA ILE A 71 0.29 1.46 -3.12
C ILE A 71 -0.23 2.91 -3.10
N GLN A 72 -0.82 3.37 -4.20
CA GLN A 72 -1.43 4.70 -4.26
C GLN A 72 -2.56 4.86 -3.24
N ALA A 73 -3.45 3.86 -3.14
CA ALA A 73 -4.54 3.88 -2.17
C ALA A 73 -4.01 3.90 -0.73
N GLN A 74 -2.98 3.14 -0.43
CA GLN A 74 -2.35 3.11 0.88
C GLN A 74 -1.70 4.45 1.23
N LEU A 75 -1.00 5.07 0.27
CA LEU A 75 -0.40 6.38 0.45
C LEU A 75 -1.46 7.44 0.75
N LEU A 76 -2.53 7.48 -0.03
CA LEU A 76 -3.62 8.43 0.16
C LEU A 76 -4.33 8.22 1.48
N TYR A 77 -4.57 6.98 1.86
CA TYR A 77 -5.19 6.65 3.15
C TYR A 77 -4.32 7.11 4.32
N LEU A 78 -3.03 6.80 4.30
CA LEU A 78 -2.12 7.19 5.38
C LEU A 78 -1.97 8.70 5.48
N ASP A 79 -1.87 9.39 4.36
CA ASP A 79 -1.82 10.86 4.36
C ASP A 79 -3.10 11.47 4.94
N SER A 80 -4.26 10.93 4.60
CA SER A 80 -5.55 11.43 5.09
C SER A 80 -5.78 11.11 6.56
N SER A 81 -5.27 10.00 7.07
CA SER A 81 -5.46 9.59 8.47
C SER A 81 -4.63 10.41 9.46
N ASP A 82 -3.46 10.85 9.04
CA ASP A 82 -2.57 11.71 9.85
C ASP A 82 -1.71 12.56 8.90
N PRO A 83 -2.25 13.68 8.41
CA PRO A 83 -1.57 14.50 7.40
C PRO A 83 -0.22 15.01 7.87
N GLY A 84 0.77 14.93 6.98
CA GLY A 84 2.11 15.43 7.23
C GLY A 84 3.02 14.50 8.01
N LYS A 85 2.51 13.39 8.51
CA LYS A 85 3.33 12.41 9.23
C LYS A 85 4.05 11.48 8.25
N ASP A 86 5.31 11.17 8.52
CA ASP A 86 6.18 10.42 7.62
C ASP A 86 5.64 9.01 7.31
N ILE A 87 5.85 8.59 6.07
CA ILE A 87 5.51 7.26 5.56
C ILE A 87 6.80 6.61 5.07
N SER A 88 6.97 5.32 5.34
CA SER A 88 8.10 4.53 4.86
C SER A 88 7.64 3.48 3.87
N ILE A 89 8.32 3.38 2.72
CA ILE A 89 8.09 2.32 1.73
C ILE A 89 9.35 1.45 1.67
N TYR A 90 9.18 0.17 1.98
CA TYR A 90 10.23 -0.83 1.78
C TYR A 90 10.08 -1.40 0.38
N ILE A 91 11.14 -1.35 -0.41
CA ILE A 91 11.13 -1.74 -1.82
C ILE A 91 12.05 -2.93 -2.05
N ASN A 92 11.47 -3.99 -2.59
CA ASN A 92 12.18 -5.15 -3.10
C ASN A 92 11.50 -5.58 -4.40
N SER A 93 11.85 -4.92 -5.51
CA SER A 93 11.12 -5.05 -6.77
C SER A 93 12.07 -4.98 -7.97
N PRO A 94 11.87 -5.83 -8.98
CA PRO A 94 12.62 -5.73 -10.25
C PRO A 94 12.14 -4.59 -11.15
N GLY A 95 11.08 -3.86 -10.73
CA GLY A 95 10.44 -2.86 -11.57
C GLY A 95 9.20 -3.40 -12.26
N GLY A 96 8.84 -2.82 -13.38
CA GLY A 96 7.67 -3.23 -14.16
C GLY A 96 7.15 -2.12 -15.04
N SER A 97 5.82 -1.97 -15.10
CA SER A 97 5.17 -0.95 -15.93
C SER A 97 5.60 0.47 -15.54
N VAL A 98 6.06 1.22 -16.54
CA VAL A 98 6.48 2.62 -16.36
C VAL A 98 5.29 3.49 -15.96
N TYR A 99 4.14 3.34 -16.61
CA TYR A 99 2.96 4.13 -16.28
C TYR A 99 2.44 3.82 -14.86
N ALA A 100 2.40 2.55 -14.50
CA ALA A 100 2.01 2.14 -13.14
C ALA A 100 2.97 2.72 -12.10
N GLY A 101 4.27 2.64 -12.34
CA GLY A 101 5.28 3.20 -11.46
C GLY A 101 5.18 4.71 -11.32
N TYR A 102 4.91 5.43 -12.40
CA TYR A 102 4.67 6.87 -12.33
C TYR A 102 3.44 7.24 -11.51
N GLY A 103 2.40 6.40 -11.51
CA GLY A 103 1.25 6.60 -10.63
C GLY A 103 1.64 6.62 -9.17
N ILE A 104 2.51 5.69 -8.76
CA ILE A 104 3.05 5.66 -7.39
C ILE A 104 3.90 6.92 -7.13
N TYR A 105 4.82 7.23 -8.04
CA TYR A 105 5.70 8.40 -7.91
C TYR A 105 4.89 9.70 -7.79
N ASP A 106 3.92 9.90 -8.66
CA ASP A 106 3.09 11.10 -8.65
C ASP A 106 2.30 11.22 -7.35
N THR A 107 1.78 10.12 -6.83
CA THR A 107 1.08 10.11 -5.54
C THR A 107 2.02 10.48 -4.40
N MET A 108 3.26 9.95 -4.40
CA MET A 108 4.27 10.32 -3.40
C MET A 108 4.58 11.82 -3.42
N GLN A 109 4.57 12.43 -4.60
CA GLN A 109 4.80 13.88 -4.74
C GLN A 109 3.59 14.71 -4.34
N PHE A 110 2.39 14.18 -4.56
CA PHE A 110 1.13 14.88 -4.34
C PHE A 110 0.76 15.00 -2.87
N ILE A 111 0.96 13.95 -2.07
CA ILE A 111 0.57 13.93 -0.66
C ILE A 111 1.43 14.88 0.18
N SER A 112 0.89 15.29 1.34
CA SER A 112 1.59 16.19 2.26
C SER A 112 2.63 15.49 3.12
N SER A 113 2.49 14.19 3.33
CA SER A 113 3.43 13.39 4.11
C SER A 113 4.75 13.20 3.35
N ASN A 114 5.87 13.27 4.07
CA ASN A 114 7.16 12.88 3.50
C ASN A 114 7.20 11.35 3.36
N VAL A 115 7.74 10.90 2.23
CA VAL A 115 7.88 9.47 1.95
C VAL A 115 9.37 9.12 1.90
N SER A 116 9.76 8.21 2.77
CA SER A 116 11.11 7.62 2.77
C SER A 116 11.06 6.26 2.10
N THR A 117 12.05 5.95 1.28
CA THR A 117 12.16 4.66 0.61
C THR A 117 13.37 3.89 1.13
N ILE A 118 13.20 2.60 1.39
CA ILE A 118 14.24 1.71 1.88
C ILE A 118 14.34 0.52 0.92
N CYS A 119 15.46 0.37 0.24
CA CYS A 119 15.70 -0.78 -0.63
C CYS A 119 16.09 -2.00 0.20
N THR A 120 15.34 -3.09 0.05
CA THR A 120 15.68 -4.40 0.61
C THR A 120 15.85 -5.39 -0.56
N GLY A 121 17.05 -5.91 -0.75
CA GLY A 121 17.35 -6.77 -1.88
C GLY A 121 17.61 -5.97 -3.15
N ILE A 122 16.57 -5.61 -3.90
CA ILE A 122 16.72 -4.91 -5.17
C ILE A 122 15.64 -3.83 -5.37
N ALA A 123 16.05 -2.71 -5.94
CA ALA A 123 15.16 -1.71 -6.51
C ALA A 123 15.66 -1.41 -7.94
N ALA A 124 15.16 -2.16 -8.91
CA ALA A 124 15.64 -2.11 -10.28
C ALA A 124 14.62 -1.47 -11.23
N SER A 125 15.12 -0.92 -12.34
CA SER A 125 14.29 -0.34 -13.40
C SER A 125 13.30 0.68 -12.82
N MET A 126 11.99 0.54 -13.08
CA MET A 126 10.97 1.48 -12.56
C MET A 126 10.92 1.55 -11.04
N ALA A 127 11.31 0.51 -10.33
CA ALA A 127 11.36 0.52 -8.86
C ALA A 127 12.47 1.42 -8.31
N SER A 128 13.42 1.84 -9.13
CA SER A 128 14.50 2.77 -8.72
C SER A 128 14.11 4.25 -8.86
N VAL A 129 13.05 4.54 -9.55
CA VAL A 129 12.58 5.91 -9.77
C VAL A 129 11.80 6.45 -8.57
#